data_12e628c47dedf7f8cfc82140a61fdba2
#
_entry.id   12e628c47dedf7f8cfc82140a61fdba2
#
_cell.length_a   1.000
_cell.length_b   1.000
_cell.length_c   1.000
_cell.angle_alpha   90.00
_cell.angle_beta   90.00
_cell.angle_gamma   90.00
#
_symmetry.space_group_name_H-M   'P 1'
#
loop_
_entity.id
_entity.type
_entity.pdbx_description
1 polymer ?
#
loop_
_entity_poly.entity_id
_entity_poly.type
_entity_poly.pdbx_seq_one_letter_code
_entity_poly.pdbx_strand_id
1 'polypeptide(L)'
;IDELTGRILEGRRFGDGLHQALEAKERINIQAENQTLASITYQNYFKLYKKISGCTGTAATEAEEFFEIYNLTVVIIPTNNEMIRKDYNDQIFRTENEKNDAIIEKIVERHDTGQPILIFTSSINKSEIYSNLLKKKNIKHVVLNAKNHENEANIIADAGKEKSVIITTSISGRGVDIQLGGKKGSIDEEQLKTDKNKIKTLGGLFVVGTERMESRRVDNQARGRSGRQGDEGSSIFYVSLEDDLMRIFGSESMNKMLEKLGLKDGESIDHPWINKALERAQQKVEARNFDIRKTLIKFDNVLNDQRHVVFSQRKNAMNSQSIFDYSDEFLKEIIDDIIKLKIQSLSNPKSNEFSNRLRQIVGKSFDESELKALISAKDAELKEKIINKFLGCRDERIKILGKDHAKEIEKRIFLQSIDLNWKSHIQYLEQLR
;
A
#
# COMPACT_ATOMS: atom_id res chain seq x y z
N ILE A 1 -8.98 -9.55 5.62
CA ILE A 1 -9.46 -8.15 5.67
C ILE A 1 -8.23 -7.26 5.69
N ASP A 2 -8.20 -6.26 4.84
CA ASP A 2 -7.15 -5.23 4.83
C ASP A 2 -7.36 -4.30 6.03
N GLU A 3 -6.35 -4.15 6.87
CA GLU A 3 -6.45 -3.34 8.10
C GLU A 3 -6.70 -1.85 7.80
N LEU A 4 -6.14 -1.36 6.70
CA LEU A 4 -6.26 0.06 6.31
C LEU A 4 -7.59 0.39 5.66
N THR A 5 -8.08 -0.47 4.76
CA THR A 5 -9.32 -0.23 4.04
C THR A 5 -10.52 -0.93 4.67
N GLY A 6 -10.25 -1.90 5.53
CA GLY A 6 -11.25 -2.77 6.12
C GLY A 6 -11.97 -3.65 5.09
N ARG A 7 -11.50 -3.73 3.85
CA ARG A 7 -12.13 -4.51 2.78
C ARG A 7 -11.66 -5.95 2.80
N ILE A 8 -12.56 -6.86 2.41
CA ILE A 8 -12.18 -8.24 2.11
C ILE A 8 -11.37 -8.21 0.81
N LEU A 9 -10.17 -8.74 0.88
CA LEU A 9 -9.31 -8.88 -0.29
C LEU A 9 -9.53 -10.28 -0.86
N GLU A 10 -10.36 -10.36 -1.89
CA GLU A 10 -10.61 -11.62 -2.59
C GLU A 10 -9.31 -12.18 -3.17
N GLY A 11 -9.14 -13.50 -3.09
CA GLY A 11 -7.97 -14.19 -3.61
C GLY A 11 -6.69 -14.07 -2.78
N ARG A 12 -6.64 -13.26 -1.71
CA ARG A 12 -5.52 -13.27 -0.78
C ARG A 12 -5.56 -14.49 0.12
N ARG A 13 -4.41 -15.15 0.23
CA ARG A 13 -4.20 -16.35 1.04
C ARG A 13 -3.04 -16.12 1.99
N PHE A 14 -3.07 -16.74 3.15
CA PHE A 14 -1.91 -16.82 4.04
C PHE A 14 -0.83 -17.68 3.37
N GLY A 15 0.42 -17.31 3.51
CA GLY A 15 1.56 -18.08 3.04
C GLY A 15 1.98 -19.20 3.99
N ASP A 16 3.07 -19.88 3.64
CA ASP A 16 3.75 -20.88 4.45
C ASP A 16 2.86 -22.06 4.89
N GLY A 17 1.90 -22.43 4.04
CA GLY A 17 0.99 -23.53 4.32
C GLY A 17 -0.11 -23.24 5.34
N LEU A 18 -0.15 -22.04 5.95
CA LEU A 18 -1.15 -21.69 6.97
C LEU A 18 -2.57 -21.72 6.42
N HIS A 19 -2.76 -21.23 5.18
CA HIS A 19 -4.09 -21.22 4.57
C HIS A 19 -4.59 -22.64 4.29
N GLN A 20 -3.72 -23.52 3.77
CA GLN A 20 -4.01 -24.94 3.56
C GLN A 20 -4.33 -25.66 4.88
N ALA A 21 -3.61 -25.32 5.96
CA ALA A 21 -3.90 -25.86 7.28
C ALA A 21 -5.30 -25.44 7.80
N LEU A 22 -5.71 -24.18 7.53
CA LEU A 22 -7.05 -23.71 7.85
C LEU A 22 -8.11 -24.41 7.00
N GLU A 23 -7.88 -24.55 5.68
CA GLU A 23 -8.77 -25.30 4.77
C GLU A 23 -8.94 -26.74 5.22
N ALA A 24 -7.86 -27.41 5.62
CA ALA A 24 -7.91 -28.76 6.17
C ALA A 24 -8.69 -28.85 7.48
N LYS A 25 -8.48 -27.87 8.39
CA LYS A 25 -9.20 -27.77 9.66
C LYS A 25 -10.71 -27.60 9.45
N GLU A 26 -11.09 -26.73 8.50
CA GLU A 26 -12.50 -26.45 8.17
C GLU A 26 -13.10 -27.49 7.21
N ARG A 27 -12.34 -28.53 6.80
CA ARG A 27 -12.76 -29.63 5.91
C ARG A 27 -13.27 -29.17 4.54
N ILE A 28 -12.67 -28.09 4.01
CA ILE A 28 -12.92 -27.62 2.65
C ILE A 28 -11.79 -28.09 1.71
N ASN A 29 -12.00 -27.98 0.40
CA ASN A 29 -11.01 -28.40 -0.59
C ASN A 29 -9.71 -27.59 -0.42
N ILE A 30 -8.59 -28.29 -0.23
CA ILE A 30 -7.27 -27.67 -0.10
C ILE A 30 -6.83 -27.23 -1.51
N GLN A 31 -6.56 -25.92 -1.66
CA GLN A 31 -6.06 -25.36 -2.90
C GLN A 31 -4.54 -25.23 -2.89
N ALA A 32 -3.93 -25.26 -4.09
CA ALA A 32 -2.51 -25.04 -4.23
C ALA A 32 -2.11 -23.62 -3.76
N GLU A 33 -0.90 -23.50 -3.25
CA GLU A 33 -0.33 -22.21 -2.85
C GLU A 33 -0.01 -21.37 -4.08
N ASN A 34 -0.32 -20.08 -4.01
CA ASN A 34 0.04 -19.14 -5.06
C ASN A 34 1.53 -18.81 -4.98
N GLN A 35 2.22 -18.87 -6.11
CA GLN A 35 3.62 -18.45 -6.19
C GLN A 35 3.73 -17.01 -6.66
N THR A 36 4.49 -16.19 -5.93
CA THR A 36 4.82 -14.83 -6.36
C THR A 36 5.73 -14.87 -7.59
N LEU A 37 5.27 -14.31 -8.69
CA LEU A 37 6.05 -14.21 -9.94
C LEU A 37 6.91 -12.96 -10.00
N ALA A 38 6.39 -11.87 -9.46
CA ALA A 38 7.07 -10.58 -9.37
C ALA A 38 6.38 -9.72 -8.31
N SER A 39 7.15 -8.83 -7.70
CA SER A 39 6.66 -7.80 -6.79
C SER A 39 7.25 -6.45 -7.17
N ILE A 40 6.52 -5.37 -6.94
CA ILE A 40 6.98 -4.00 -7.14
C ILE A 40 6.25 -3.11 -6.13
N THR A 41 6.96 -2.15 -5.55
CA THR A 41 6.30 -1.13 -4.73
C THR A 41 5.48 -0.17 -5.60
N TYR A 42 4.41 0.39 -5.03
CA TYR A 42 3.63 1.43 -5.72
C TYR A 42 4.53 2.59 -6.16
N GLN A 43 5.51 2.98 -5.35
CA GLN A 43 6.42 4.05 -5.64
C GLN A 43 7.25 3.78 -6.90
N ASN A 44 7.85 2.60 -7.02
CA ASN A 44 8.61 2.22 -8.21
C ASN A 44 7.71 1.97 -9.42
N TYR A 45 6.49 1.46 -9.20
CA TYR A 45 5.52 1.33 -10.29
C TYR A 45 5.17 2.68 -10.92
N PHE A 46 4.85 3.69 -10.11
CA PHE A 46 4.50 5.01 -10.64
C PHE A 46 5.69 5.73 -11.27
N LYS A 47 6.93 5.46 -10.85
CA LYS A 47 8.14 5.99 -11.51
C LYS A 47 8.36 5.46 -12.94
N LEU A 48 7.67 4.40 -13.35
CA LEU A 48 7.72 3.90 -14.73
C LEU A 48 7.08 4.88 -15.74
N TYR A 49 6.21 5.77 -15.28
CA TYR A 49 5.55 6.75 -16.13
C TYR A 49 6.44 7.96 -16.35
N LYS A 50 6.58 8.38 -17.61
CA LYS A 50 7.38 9.57 -17.99
C LYS A 50 6.80 10.87 -17.43
N LYS A 51 5.48 10.96 -17.31
CA LYS A 51 4.75 12.08 -16.71
C LYS A 51 3.73 11.54 -15.72
N ILE A 52 3.75 12.08 -14.53
CA ILE A 52 2.79 11.77 -13.47
C ILE A 52 2.30 13.07 -12.88
N SER A 53 1.01 13.14 -12.59
CA SER A 53 0.38 14.23 -11.87
C SER A 53 -0.79 13.69 -11.07
N GLY A 54 -1.24 14.45 -10.07
CA GLY A 54 -2.37 14.05 -9.23
C GLY A 54 -3.12 15.27 -8.71
N CYS A 55 -4.36 15.04 -8.29
CA CYS A 55 -5.22 16.06 -7.71
C CYS A 55 -5.80 15.54 -6.40
N THR A 56 -5.64 16.30 -5.32
CA THR A 56 -6.23 16.00 -4.02
C THR A 56 -6.36 17.28 -3.19
N GLY A 57 -7.34 17.34 -2.30
CA GLY A 57 -7.50 18.44 -1.36
C GLY A 57 -6.53 18.39 -0.15
N THR A 58 -5.69 17.37 -0.03
CA THR A 58 -4.90 17.13 1.18
C THR A 58 -3.41 16.86 0.92
N ALA A 59 -2.88 17.23 -0.25
CA ALA A 59 -1.48 16.97 -0.61
C ALA A 59 -0.47 17.84 0.17
N ALA A 60 -0.87 19.00 0.66
CA ALA A 60 0.03 19.97 1.26
C ALA A 60 0.78 19.44 2.50
N THR A 61 0.15 18.55 3.28
CA THR A 61 0.76 17.92 4.45
C THR A 61 1.89 16.95 4.10
N GLU A 62 1.88 16.39 2.89
CA GLU A 62 2.81 15.37 2.40
C GLU A 62 3.71 15.91 1.25
N ALA A 63 3.82 17.23 1.11
CA ALA A 63 4.52 17.86 -0.02
C ALA A 63 5.99 17.43 -0.11
N GLU A 64 6.67 17.27 1.03
CA GLU A 64 8.05 16.81 1.12
C GLU A 64 8.20 15.38 0.59
N GLU A 65 7.30 14.47 0.99
CA GLU A 65 7.29 13.09 0.52
C GLU A 65 7.04 13.01 -1.00
N PHE A 66 6.11 13.79 -1.55
CA PHE A 66 5.88 13.86 -2.99
C PHE A 66 7.11 14.36 -3.74
N PHE A 67 7.81 15.33 -3.20
CA PHE A 67 9.03 15.85 -3.82
C PHE A 67 10.18 14.83 -3.74
N GLU A 68 10.47 14.27 -2.58
CA GLU A 68 11.58 13.32 -2.41
C GLU A 68 11.41 12.01 -3.18
N ILE A 69 10.19 11.47 -3.23
CA ILE A 69 9.94 10.16 -3.88
C ILE A 69 9.72 10.30 -5.38
N TYR A 70 8.92 11.28 -5.81
CA TYR A 70 8.43 11.38 -7.19
C TYR A 70 8.93 12.64 -7.92
N ASN A 71 9.67 13.52 -7.26
CA ASN A 71 10.06 14.83 -7.76
C ASN A 71 8.85 15.69 -8.20
N LEU A 72 7.74 15.55 -7.46
CA LEU A 72 6.50 16.28 -7.72
C LEU A 72 6.37 17.46 -6.76
N THR A 73 6.21 18.65 -7.33
CA THR A 73 5.90 19.87 -6.57
C THR A 73 4.40 19.95 -6.30
N VAL A 74 4.02 20.17 -5.05
CA VAL A 74 2.64 20.41 -4.67
C VAL A 74 2.29 21.89 -4.86
N VAL A 75 1.28 22.15 -5.70
CA VAL A 75 0.77 23.50 -5.96
C VAL A 75 -0.60 23.63 -5.29
N ILE A 76 -0.74 24.62 -4.42
CA ILE A 76 -2.01 24.91 -3.73
C ILE A 76 -2.84 25.83 -4.63
N ILE A 77 -3.97 25.31 -5.10
CA ILE A 77 -4.93 26.06 -5.91
C ILE A 77 -6.05 26.57 -4.97
N PRO A 78 -6.34 27.87 -4.97
CA PRO A 78 -7.44 28.42 -4.16
C PRO A 78 -8.77 27.76 -4.51
N THR A 79 -9.66 27.68 -3.51
CA THR A 79 -11.01 27.15 -3.70
C THR A 79 -11.85 28.09 -4.60
N ASN A 80 -12.73 27.52 -5.43
CA ASN A 80 -13.60 28.30 -6.32
C ASN A 80 -14.58 29.18 -5.54
N ASN A 81 -15.15 28.65 -4.45
CA ASN A 81 -15.97 29.40 -3.51
C ASN A 81 -15.25 29.51 -2.17
N GLU A 82 -15.50 30.56 -1.43
CA GLU A 82 -14.95 30.74 -0.09
C GLU A 82 -15.38 29.59 0.83
N MET A 83 -14.43 29.08 1.62
CA MET A 83 -14.71 28.03 2.59
C MET A 83 -15.27 28.66 3.86
N ILE A 84 -16.58 28.47 4.09
CA ILE A 84 -17.30 28.99 5.26
C ILE A 84 -17.50 27.95 6.38
N ARG A 85 -17.01 26.70 6.15
CA ARG A 85 -17.05 25.63 7.16
C ARG A 85 -16.38 26.06 8.45
N LYS A 86 -16.99 25.72 9.58
CA LYS A 86 -16.47 25.97 10.91
C LYS A 86 -15.76 24.74 11.47
N ASP A 87 -14.45 24.78 11.55
CA ASP A 87 -13.65 23.74 12.19
C ASP A 87 -13.43 24.13 13.65
N TYR A 88 -14.12 23.45 14.57
CA TYR A 88 -13.99 23.70 16.01
C TYR A 88 -12.66 23.14 16.52
N ASN A 89 -12.19 23.70 17.63
CA ASN A 89 -11.05 23.14 18.36
C ASN A 89 -11.38 21.75 18.89
N ASP A 90 -10.32 20.94 19.05
CA ASP A 90 -10.48 19.61 19.61
C ASP A 90 -10.90 19.68 21.08
N GLN A 91 -11.78 18.78 21.48
CA GLN A 91 -12.15 18.61 22.89
C GLN A 91 -11.38 17.44 23.48
N ILE A 92 -10.64 17.69 24.57
CA ILE A 92 -9.76 16.71 25.17
C ILE A 92 -10.30 16.29 26.51
N PHE A 93 -10.41 14.98 26.67
CA PHE A 93 -10.91 14.31 27.86
C PHE A 93 -9.81 13.46 28.50
N ARG A 94 -9.97 13.19 29.77
CA ARG A 94 -9.04 12.35 30.53
C ARG A 94 -9.16 10.88 30.14
N THR A 95 -10.38 10.39 30.07
CA THR A 95 -10.70 8.98 29.79
C THR A 95 -11.47 8.80 28.48
N GLU A 96 -11.40 7.60 27.94
CA GLU A 96 -12.19 7.24 26.73
C GLU A 96 -13.70 7.25 27.03
N ASN A 97 -14.11 6.88 28.24
CA ASN A 97 -15.52 6.86 28.61
C ASN A 97 -16.12 8.27 28.64
N GLU A 98 -15.45 9.25 29.25
CA GLU A 98 -15.88 10.66 29.27
C GLU A 98 -15.99 11.22 27.85
N LYS A 99 -15.00 10.91 27.01
CA LYS A 99 -14.99 11.28 25.59
C LYS A 99 -16.21 10.71 24.85
N ASN A 100 -16.48 9.40 25.05
CA ASN A 100 -17.60 8.73 24.41
C ASN A 100 -18.95 9.31 24.84
N ASP A 101 -19.12 9.60 26.11
CA ASP A 101 -20.32 10.24 26.63
C ASP A 101 -20.56 11.62 26.03
N ALA A 102 -19.53 12.45 25.98
CA ALA A 102 -19.57 13.79 25.38
C ALA A 102 -19.88 13.75 23.86
N ILE A 103 -19.30 12.77 23.14
CA ILE A 103 -19.61 12.55 21.73
C ILE A 103 -21.09 12.21 21.54
N ILE A 104 -21.62 11.29 22.34
CA ILE A 104 -23.01 10.85 22.25
C ILE A 104 -23.96 11.99 22.61
N GLU A 105 -23.69 12.76 23.63
CA GLU A 105 -24.48 13.94 23.99
C GLU A 105 -24.50 14.96 22.83
N LYS A 106 -23.35 15.22 22.20
CA LYS A 106 -23.28 16.14 21.07
C LYS A 106 -24.01 15.63 19.84
N ILE A 107 -23.98 14.33 19.59
CA ILE A 107 -24.73 13.71 18.50
C ILE A 107 -26.25 13.82 18.76
N VAL A 108 -26.72 13.57 19.98
CA VAL A 108 -28.14 13.74 20.36
C VAL A 108 -28.58 15.19 20.12
N GLU A 109 -27.82 16.15 20.67
CA GLU A 109 -28.12 17.59 20.49
C GLU A 109 -28.30 17.96 19.03
N ARG A 110 -27.37 17.56 18.17
CA ARG A 110 -27.39 17.89 16.73
C ARG A 110 -28.44 17.12 15.95
N HIS A 111 -28.68 15.87 16.30
CA HIS A 111 -29.74 15.07 15.71
C HIS A 111 -31.12 15.61 16.00
N ASP A 112 -31.37 16.11 17.21
CA ASP A 112 -32.63 16.70 17.62
C ASP A 112 -32.93 17.99 16.84
N THR A 113 -31.92 18.78 16.45
CA THR A 113 -32.08 19.93 15.56
C THR A 113 -32.37 19.53 14.11
N GLY A 114 -32.16 18.27 13.72
CA GLY A 114 -32.32 17.79 12.34
C GLY A 114 -31.04 17.83 11.51
N GLN A 115 -29.91 18.26 12.09
CA GLN A 115 -28.63 18.36 11.38
C GLN A 115 -28.09 16.97 11.01
N PRO A 116 -27.63 16.72 9.75
CA PRO A 116 -26.98 15.48 9.37
C PRO A 116 -25.59 15.36 10.00
N ILE A 117 -25.23 14.13 10.44
CA ILE A 117 -24.01 13.85 11.20
C ILE A 117 -23.22 12.73 10.55
N LEU A 118 -21.92 12.94 10.37
CA LEU A 118 -20.98 11.94 9.93
C LEU A 118 -19.94 11.70 11.02
N ILE A 119 -19.92 10.49 11.55
CA ILE A 119 -19.03 10.08 12.65
C ILE A 119 -17.86 9.31 12.05
N PHE A 120 -16.63 9.79 12.29
CA PHE A 120 -15.40 9.24 11.79
C PHE A 120 -14.68 8.47 12.88
N THR A 121 -14.40 7.16 12.65
CA THR A 121 -13.72 6.28 13.60
C THR A 121 -12.43 5.71 12.98
N SER A 122 -11.44 5.37 13.81
CA SER A 122 -10.17 4.78 13.34
C SER A 122 -10.27 3.32 12.99
N SER A 123 -11.21 2.58 13.58
CA SER A 123 -11.31 1.13 13.45
C SER A 123 -12.74 0.62 13.38
N ILE A 124 -12.89 -0.60 12.87
CA ILE A 124 -14.18 -1.31 12.84
C ILE A 124 -14.72 -1.49 14.26
N ASN A 125 -13.88 -1.89 15.22
CA ASN A 125 -14.28 -2.09 16.61
C ASN A 125 -14.86 -0.82 17.21
N LYS A 126 -14.21 0.33 17.01
CA LYS A 126 -14.72 1.63 17.47
C LYS A 126 -16.05 1.97 16.81
N SER A 127 -16.21 1.69 15.52
CA SER A 127 -17.50 1.89 14.83
C SER A 127 -18.64 1.08 15.45
N GLU A 128 -18.37 -0.15 15.87
CA GLU A 128 -19.35 -1.01 16.56
C GLU A 128 -19.66 -0.51 17.98
N ILE A 129 -18.67 0.01 18.72
CA ILE A 129 -18.89 0.63 20.05
C ILE A 129 -19.86 1.81 19.93
N TYR A 130 -19.57 2.77 19.01
CA TYR A 130 -20.47 3.92 18.80
C TYR A 130 -21.85 3.52 18.29
N SER A 131 -21.94 2.50 17.44
CA SER A 131 -23.24 1.94 17.02
C SER A 131 -24.04 1.43 18.21
N ASN A 132 -23.41 0.71 19.13
CA ASN A 132 -24.09 0.21 20.33
C ASN A 132 -24.52 1.34 21.29
N LEU A 133 -23.69 2.38 21.43
CA LEU A 133 -24.04 3.56 22.24
C LEU A 133 -25.22 4.33 21.65
N LEU A 134 -25.27 4.53 20.34
CA LEU A 134 -26.39 5.19 19.64
C LEU A 134 -27.69 4.37 19.69
N LYS A 135 -27.59 3.02 19.61
CA LYS A 135 -28.75 2.15 19.80
C LYS A 135 -29.36 2.31 21.19
N LYS A 136 -28.54 2.43 22.25
CA LYS A 136 -29.03 2.69 23.62
C LYS A 136 -29.79 4.01 23.75
N LYS A 137 -29.45 5.00 22.92
CA LYS A 137 -30.14 6.30 22.84
C LYS A 137 -31.29 6.33 21.82
N ASN A 138 -31.63 5.18 21.21
CA ASN A 138 -32.66 5.03 20.18
C ASN A 138 -32.45 5.94 18.94
N ILE A 139 -31.20 6.28 18.59
CA ILE A 139 -30.88 7.05 17.40
C ILE A 139 -30.72 6.10 16.23
N LYS A 140 -31.53 6.32 15.18
CA LYS A 140 -31.42 5.59 13.91
C LYS A 140 -30.12 6.00 13.20
N HIS A 141 -29.27 5.05 12.91
CA HIS A 141 -27.97 5.29 12.25
C HIS A 141 -27.59 4.15 11.31
N VAL A 142 -26.64 4.41 10.44
CA VAL A 142 -26.06 3.43 9.51
C VAL A 142 -24.56 3.32 9.81
N VAL A 143 -24.03 2.08 9.82
CA VAL A 143 -22.61 1.82 10.00
C VAL A 143 -22.01 1.39 8.67
N LEU A 144 -21.02 2.14 8.22
CA LEU A 144 -20.20 1.82 7.05
C LEU A 144 -18.84 1.34 7.50
N ASN A 145 -18.67 0.05 7.44
CA ASN A 145 -17.40 -0.61 7.65
C ASN A 145 -17.23 -1.73 6.61
N ALA A 146 -16.10 -2.41 6.63
CA ALA A 146 -15.79 -3.49 5.70
C ALA A 146 -16.84 -4.60 5.58
N LYS A 147 -17.66 -4.78 6.61
CA LYS A 147 -18.71 -5.80 6.61
C LYS A 147 -19.92 -5.41 5.75
N ASN A 148 -20.10 -4.10 5.47
CA ASN A 148 -21.30 -3.55 4.83
C ASN A 148 -20.97 -2.63 3.66
N HIS A 149 -20.07 -3.03 2.76
CA HIS A 149 -19.56 -2.15 1.70
C HIS A 149 -20.36 -2.18 0.37
N GLU A 150 -21.24 -3.17 0.17
CA GLU A 150 -21.95 -3.36 -1.11
C GLU A 150 -22.79 -2.13 -1.55
N ASN A 151 -23.33 -1.36 -0.60
CA ASN A 151 -24.11 -0.15 -0.84
C ASN A 151 -23.44 1.14 -0.37
N GLU A 152 -22.14 1.11 -0.10
CA GLU A 152 -21.38 2.22 0.48
C GLU A 152 -21.62 3.55 -0.24
N ALA A 153 -21.53 3.56 -1.57
CA ALA A 153 -21.67 4.76 -2.37
C ALA A 153 -23.07 5.40 -2.23
N ASN A 154 -24.12 4.58 -2.15
CA ASN A 154 -25.49 5.06 -1.99
C ASN A 154 -25.73 5.60 -0.58
N ILE A 155 -25.23 4.92 0.43
CA ILE A 155 -25.38 5.32 1.84
C ILE A 155 -24.64 6.65 2.09
N ILE A 156 -23.41 6.79 1.58
CA ILE A 156 -22.64 8.04 1.72
C ILE A 156 -23.29 9.19 0.93
N ALA A 157 -23.84 8.94 -0.26
CA ALA A 157 -24.55 9.96 -1.01
C ALA A 157 -25.77 10.51 -0.24
N ASP A 158 -26.39 9.68 0.59
CA ASP A 158 -27.53 10.04 1.44
C ASP A 158 -27.13 10.64 2.81
N ALA A 159 -25.83 10.73 3.11
CA ALA A 159 -25.33 11.30 4.37
C ALA A 159 -25.75 12.76 4.60
N GLY A 160 -26.07 13.48 3.54
CA GLY A 160 -26.54 14.88 3.62
C GLY A 160 -28.06 15.05 3.85
N LYS A 161 -28.81 13.98 4.07
CA LYS A 161 -30.26 14.06 4.39
C LYS A 161 -30.49 14.50 5.83
N GLU A 162 -31.63 15.15 6.06
CA GLU A 162 -32.07 15.55 7.42
C GLU A 162 -32.04 14.36 8.38
N LYS A 163 -31.54 14.59 9.60
CA LYS A 163 -31.42 13.58 10.66
C LYS A 163 -30.59 12.33 10.29
N SER A 164 -29.85 12.38 9.19
CA SER A 164 -28.95 11.27 8.84
C SER A 164 -27.81 11.16 9.84
N VAL A 165 -27.56 9.96 10.37
CA VAL A 165 -26.41 9.66 11.22
C VAL A 165 -25.68 8.48 10.62
N ILE A 166 -24.44 8.71 10.20
CA ILE A 166 -23.60 7.68 9.58
C ILE A 166 -22.31 7.56 10.37
N ILE A 167 -21.97 6.33 10.75
CA ILE A 167 -20.67 5.98 11.34
C ILE A 167 -19.81 5.39 10.23
N THR A 168 -18.61 5.92 10.03
CA THR A 168 -17.70 5.46 8.98
C THR A 168 -16.28 5.32 9.49
N THR A 169 -15.52 4.39 8.92
CA THR A 169 -14.07 4.32 9.11
C THR A 169 -13.36 5.25 8.12
N SER A 170 -12.07 5.51 8.35
CA SER A 170 -11.29 6.57 7.69
C SER A 170 -11.28 6.54 6.15
N ILE A 171 -11.57 5.41 5.52
CA ILE A 171 -11.45 5.24 4.06
C ILE A 171 -12.79 5.03 3.37
N SER A 172 -13.83 4.70 4.11
CA SER A 172 -15.16 4.47 3.55
C SER A 172 -15.73 5.74 2.88
N GLY A 173 -16.36 5.56 1.72
CA GLY A 173 -16.97 6.64 0.94
C GLY A 173 -15.97 7.55 0.21
N ARG A 174 -14.70 7.20 0.10
CA ARG A 174 -13.74 7.97 -0.69
C ARG A 174 -14.15 7.99 -2.16
N GLY A 175 -14.12 9.19 -2.79
CA GLY A 175 -14.54 9.37 -4.18
C GLY A 175 -16.05 9.57 -4.37
N VAL A 176 -16.87 9.49 -3.31
CA VAL A 176 -18.30 9.78 -3.36
C VAL A 176 -18.54 11.18 -2.80
N ASP A 177 -19.33 11.98 -3.51
CA ASP A 177 -19.72 13.31 -3.06
C ASP A 177 -20.94 13.23 -2.12
N ILE A 178 -20.90 13.99 -1.01
CA ILE A 178 -22.01 14.15 -0.08
C ILE A 178 -22.74 15.43 -0.44
N GLN A 179 -23.97 15.29 -0.93
CA GLN A 179 -24.80 16.42 -1.27
C GLN A 179 -25.82 16.68 -0.16
N LEU A 180 -25.92 17.94 0.26
CA LEU A 180 -26.96 18.35 1.22
C LEU A 180 -28.33 18.17 0.59
N GLY A 181 -29.25 17.53 1.32
CA GLY A 181 -30.57 17.14 0.84
C GLY A 181 -30.65 15.71 0.27
N GLY A 182 -29.52 15.07 -0.04
CA GLY A 182 -29.45 13.71 -0.57
C GLY A 182 -29.06 13.64 -2.04
N LYS A 183 -29.12 12.44 -2.63
CA LYS A 183 -28.63 12.14 -3.97
C LYS A 183 -29.51 12.75 -5.07
N LYS A 184 -28.89 13.38 -6.09
CA LYS A 184 -29.62 13.83 -7.30
C LYS A 184 -30.26 12.62 -8.00
N GLY A 185 -31.52 12.81 -8.44
CA GLY A 185 -32.27 11.79 -9.17
C GLY A 185 -33.09 10.83 -8.30
N SER A 186 -32.99 10.93 -6.97
CA SER A 186 -33.87 10.17 -6.06
C SER A 186 -35.12 10.91 -5.64
N ILE A 187 -35.16 12.23 -5.83
CA ILE A 187 -36.25 13.13 -5.43
C ILE A 187 -36.40 14.21 -6.52
N ASP A 188 -37.57 14.87 -6.59
CA ASP A 188 -37.79 15.99 -7.49
C ASP A 188 -36.81 17.16 -7.22
N GLU A 189 -36.35 17.84 -8.27
CA GLU A 189 -35.31 18.88 -8.16
C GLU A 189 -35.74 20.05 -7.27
N GLU A 190 -37.03 20.41 -7.23
CA GLU A 190 -37.53 21.45 -6.35
C GLU A 190 -37.51 21.05 -4.89
N GLN A 191 -37.89 19.82 -4.60
CA GLN A 191 -37.79 19.25 -3.26
C GLN A 191 -36.33 19.15 -2.79
N LEU A 192 -35.44 18.73 -3.66
CA LEU A 192 -34.01 18.66 -3.34
C LEU A 192 -33.42 20.04 -3.00
N LYS A 193 -33.82 21.10 -3.72
CA LYS A 193 -33.38 22.46 -3.42
C LYS A 193 -33.92 22.94 -2.07
N THR A 194 -35.18 22.62 -1.77
CA THR A 194 -35.83 22.98 -0.50
C THR A 194 -35.13 22.28 0.66
N ASP A 195 -34.89 20.98 0.56
CA ASP A 195 -34.22 20.19 1.57
C ASP A 195 -32.76 20.64 1.75
N LYS A 196 -32.05 20.96 0.66
CA LYS A 196 -30.71 21.53 0.72
C LYS A 196 -30.68 22.85 1.49
N ASN A 197 -31.60 23.76 1.20
CA ASN A 197 -31.67 25.04 1.89
C ASN A 197 -31.99 24.87 3.38
N LYS A 198 -32.93 23.97 3.71
CA LYS A 198 -33.26 23.62 5.09
C LYS A 198 -32.02 23.16 5.85
N ILE A 199 -31.21 22.22 5.27
CA ILE A 199 -30.04 21.71 5.91
C ILE A 199 -28.92 22.75 6.04
N LYS A 200 -28.80 23.67 5.06
CA LYS A 200 -27.90 24.82 5.19
C LYS A 200 -28.25 25.68 6.39
N THR A 201 -29.52 25.99 6.60
CA THR A 201 -29.96 26.77 7.78
C THR A 201 -29.71 26.05 9.10
N LEU A 202 -29.67 24.73 9.11
CA LEU A 202 -29.26 23.90 10.26
C LEU A 202 -27.75 23.85 10.48
N GLY A 203 -26.92 24.45 9.62
CA GLY A 203 -25.48 24.49 9.69
C GLY A 203 -24.76 23.42 8.87
N GLY A 204 -25.46 22.81 7.88
CA GLY A 204 -24.90 21.86 6.95
C GLY A 204 -24.53 20.52 7.59
N LEU A 205 -23.60 19.77 6.97
CA LEU A 205 -23.14 18.48 7.49
C LEU A 205 -22.20 18.69 8.69
N PHE A 206 -22.48 18.01 9.80
CA PHE A 206 -21.64 17.99 10.98
C PHE A 206 -20.73 16.76 10.99
N VAL A 207 -19.41 16.96 11.01
CA VAL A 207 -18.43 15.88 11.05
C VAL A 207 -17.85 15.77 12.44
N VAL A 208 -17.92 14.56 13.00
CA VAL A 208 -17.37 14.23 14.32
C VAL A 208 -16.23 13.23 14.15
N GLY A 209 -15.01 13.63 14.51
CA GLY A 209 -13.90 12.69 14.67
C GLY A 209 -13.89 12.15 16.10
N THR A 210 -13.90 10.83 16.26
CA THR A 210 -13.88 10.17 17.58
C THR A 210 -12.49 10.11 18.20
N GLU A 211 -11.48 10.48 17.42
CA GLU A 211 -10.07 10.59 17.78
C GLU A 211 -9.29 11.29 16.67
N ARG A 212 -8.05 11.70 16.93
CA ARG A 212 -7.11 12.11 15.89
C ARG A 212 -6.49 10.88 15.24
N MET A 213 -6.46 10.87 13.92
CA MET A 213 -5.80 9.81 13.16
C MET A 213 -4.28 9.98 13.19
N GLU A 214 -3.53 8.95 12.80
CA GLU A 214 -2.06 9.00 12.75
C GLU A 214 -1.52 10.07 11.78
N SER A 215 -2.32 10.45 10.78
CA SER A 215 -1.94 11.43 9.76
C SER A 215 -2.94 12.59 9.70
N ARG A 216 -2.42 13.82 9.75
CA ARG A 216 -3.19 15.07 9.55
C ARG A 216 -3.94 15.05 8.22
N ARG A 217 -3.40 14.39 7.22
CA ARG A 217 -4.04 14.22 5.91
C ARG A 217 -5.39 13.50 6.03
N VAL A 218 -5.48 12.46 6.87
CA VAL A 218 -6.72 11.71 7.09
C VAL A 218 -7.74 12.56 7.85
N ASP A 219 -7.31 13.31 8.86
CA ASP A 219 -8.18 14.27 9.58
C ASP A 219 -8.74 15.33 8.62
N ASN A 220 -7.89 15.88 7.75
CA ASN A 220 -8.30 16.85 6.74
C ASN A 220 -9.28 16.24 5.71
N GLN A 221 -9.11 14.96 5.37
CA GLN A 221 -10.09 14.25 4.51
C GLN A 221 -11.46 14.09 5.21
N ALA A 222 -11.46 13.81 6.52
CA ALA A 222 -12.69 13.76 7.31
C ALA A 222 -13.37 15.14 7.34
N ARG A 223 -12.64 16.21 7.72
CA ARG A 223 -13.13 17.59 7.70
C ARG A 223 -13.67 17.99 6.32
N GLY A 224 -12.95 17.62 5.26
CA GLY A 224 -13.30 17.91 3.86
C GLY A 224 -14.53 17.18 3.33
N ARG A 225 -15.18 16.34 4.13
CA ARG A 225 -16.51 15.80 3.80
C ARG A 225 -17.61 16.83 3.95
N SER A 226 -17.40 17.83 4.79
CA SER A 226 -18.32 18.92 5.08
C SER A 226 -17.86 20.24 4.47
N GLY A 227 -18.77 21.16 4.21
CA GLY A 227 -18.47 22.51 3.74
C GLY A 227 -17.91 22.56 2.31
N ARG A 228 -18.39 21.69 1.43
CA ARG A 228 -17.95 21.64 0.03
C ARG A 228 -18.62 22.73 -0.80
N GLN A 229 -17.88 23.27 -1.78
CA GLN A 229 -18.38 24.27 -2.73
C GLN A 229 -19.04 25.50 -2.08
N GLY A 230 -18.51 25.93 -0.92
CA GLY A 230 -19.06 27.07 -0.18
C GLY A 230 -20.37 26.77 0.56
N ASP A 231 -20.75 25.50 0.74
CA ASP A 231 -21.89 25.13 1.59
C ASP A 231 -21.50 25.26 3.08
N GLU A 232 -22.50 25.51 3.93
CA GLU A 232 -22.33 25.41 5.37
C GLU A 232 -21.89 24.02 5.79
N GLY A 233 -21.18 23.99 6.92
CA GLY A 233 -20.73 22.77 7.53
C GLY A 233 -19.89 23.00 8.75
N SER A 234 -19.66 21.96 9.52
CA SER A 234 -18.79 22.07 10.70
C SER A 234 -18.10 20.74 11.01
N SER A 235 -16.97 20.83 11.71
CA SER A 235 -16.25 19.65 12.18
C SER A 235 -15.70 19.85 13.57
N ILE A 236 -15.61 18.75 14.33
CA ILE A 236 -15.00 18.71 15.65
C ILE A 236 -14.33 17.35 15.86
N PHE A 237 -13.20 17.34 16.58
CA PHE A 237 -12.55 16.11 17.01
C PHE A 237 -12.59 16.02 18.53
N TYR A 238 -12.83 14.81 19.00
CA TYR A 238 -12.79 14.43 20.42
C TYR A 238 -11.59 13.56 20.66
N VAL A 239 -10.79 13.88 21.65
CA VAL A 239 -9.54 13.18 21.94
C VAL A 239 -9.53 12.79 23.42
N SER A 240 -9.02 11.60 23.71
CA SER A 240 -8.76 11.13 25.08
C SER A 240 -7.27 10.95 25.29
N LEU A 241 -6.81 11.09 26.54
CA LEU A 241 -5.44 10.73 26.90
C LEU A 241 -5.13 9.26 26.74
N GLU A 242 -6.17 8.42 26.67
CA GLU A 242 -6.09 6.99 26.46
C GLU A 242 -6.03 6.59 24.99
N ASP A 243 -6.27 7.52 24.05
CA ASP A 243 -6.19 7.24 22.60
C ASP A 243 -4.75 6.86 22.20
N ASP A 244 -4.63 5.98 21.20
CA ASP A 244 -3.35 5.42 20.77
C ASP A 244 -2.31 6.48 20.40
N LEU A 245 -2.71 7.55 19.71
CA LEU A 245 -1.83 8.66 19.39
C LEU A 245 -1.26 9.32 20.67
N MET A 246 -2.09 9.47 21.68
CA MET A 246 -1.69 10.07 22.95
C MET A 246 -0.81 9.15 23.79
N ARG A 247 -1.08 7.83 23.75
CA ARG A 247 -0.25 6.82 24.45
C ARG A 247 1.16 6.71 23.86
N ILE A 248 1.28 6.80 22.54
CA ILE A 248 2.57 6.61 21.84
C ILE A 248 3.41 7.90 21.90
N PHE A 249 2.78 9.06 21.78
CA PHE A 249 3.49 10.36 21.60
C PHE A 249 3.15 11.40 22.64
N GLY A 250 2.18 11.12 23.53
CA GLY A 250 1.91 11.94 24.69
C GLY A 250 3.12 11.94 25.62
N SER A 251 3.84 13.06 25.72
CA SER A 251 4.94 13.16 26.64
C SER A 251 4.43 13.25 28.08
N GLU A 252 5.19 12.70 29.06
CA GLU A 252 4.90 12.90 30.48
C GLU A 252 4.72 14.38 30.83
N SER A 253 5.38 15.29 30.10
CA SER A 253 5.22 16.73 30.22
C SER A 253 3.81 17.19 29.84
N MET A 254 3.15 16.56 28.88
CA MET A 254 1.79 16.89 28.47
C MET A 254 0.78 16.42 29.51
N ASN A 255 0.95 15.23 30.08
CA ASN A 255 0.12 14.75 31.18
C ASN A 255 0.24 15.65 32.42
N LYS A 256 1.47 16.05 32.81
CA LYS A 256 1.70 16.99 33.89
C LYS A 256 1.14 18.41 33.62
N MET A 257 1.10 18.79 32.34
CA MET A 257 0.54 20.09 31.94
C MET A 257 -0.99 20.06 32.01
N LEU A 258 -1.62 18.96 31.58
CA LEU A 258 -3.07 18.74 31.67
C LEU A 258 -3.53 18.67 33.14
N GLU A 259 -2.76 18.00 33.99
CA GLU A 259 -3.00 17.99 35.44
C GLU A 259 -2.92 19.41 36.04
N LYS A 260 -1.96 20.24 35.62
CA LYS A 260 -1.84 21.62 36.03
C LYS A 260 -2.94 22.53 35.52
N LEU A 261 -3.53 22.24 34.38
CA LEU A 261 -4.68 22.97 33.83
C LEU A 261 -6.01 22.63 34.52
N GLY A 262 -5.95 21.72 35.52
CA GLY A 262 -7.09 21.46 36.40
C GLY A 262 -8.21 20.69 35.78
N LEU A 263 -7.92 19.72 34.92
CA LEU A 263 -8.92 18.80 34.31
C LEU A 263 -9.65 18.07 35.43
N LYS A 264 -10.89 18.42 35.64
CA LYS A 264 -11.78 17.69 36.55
C LYS A 264 -12.43 16.55 35.80
N ASP A 265 -12.85 15.52 36.52
CA ASP A 265 -13.56 14.40 35.95
C ASP A 265 -14.82 14.91 35.23
N GLY A 266 -15.01 14.54 33.96
CA GLY A 266 -16.15 14.92 33.12
C GLY A 266 -16.01 16.29 32.43
N GLU A 267 -14.96 17.07 32.62
CA GLU A 267 -14.74 18.34 31.93
C GLU A 267 -13.82 18.13 30.71
N SER A 268 -14.10 18.85 29.61
CA SER A 268 -13.22 18.92 28.45
C SER A 268 -12.34 20.15 28.52
N ILE A 269 -11.09 20.02 28.07
CA ILE A 269 -10.23 21.17 27.81
C ILE A 269 -10.28 21.53 26.33
N ASP A 270 -10.61 22.78 26.05
CA ASP A 270 -10.51 23.42 24.75
C ASP A 270 -9.43 24.50 24.82
N HIS A 271 -8.20 24.18 24.42
CA HIS A 271 -7.10 25.13 24.43
C HIS A 271 -6.22 25.04 23.19
N PRO A 272 -5.96 26.17 22.49
CA PRO A 272 -5.19 26.17 21.23
C PRO A 272 -3.77 25.57 21.34
N TRP A 273 -3.15 25.64 22.50
CA TRP A 273 -1.81 25.06 22.71
C TRP A 273 -1.80 23.54 22.67
N ILE A 274 -2.90 22.92 23.12
CA ILE A 274 -3.03 21.46 23.12
C ILE A 274 -3.23 20.99 21.68
N ASN A 275 -4.02 21.70 20.88
CA ASN A 275 -4.16 21.40 19.45
C ASN A 275 -2.81 21.44 18.73
N LYS A 276 -1.94 22.44 19.03
CA LYS A 276 -0.58 22.49 18.50
C LYS A 276 0.29 21.33 18.98
N ALA A 277 0.11 20.89 20.22
CA ALA A 277 0.84 19.72 20.75
C ALA A 277 0.43 18.43 20.04
N LEU A 278 -0.87 18.25 19.79
CA LEU A 278 -1.42 17.13 19.00
C LEU A 278 -0.89 17.13 17.56
N GLU A 279 -0.91 18.29 16.89
CA GLU A 279 -0.33 18.41 15.55
C GLU A 279 1.15 18.03 15.50
N ARG A 280 1.94 18.47 16.49
CA ARG A 280 3.36 18.08 16.60
C ARG A 280 3.53 16.58 16.85
N ALA A 281 2.64 15.96 17.62
CA ALA A 281 2.61 14.52 17.81
C ALA A 281 2.34 13.79 16.49
N GLN A 282 1.32 14.21 15.76
CA GLN A 282 1.01 13.66 14.43
C GLN A 282 2.19 13.84 13.44
N GLN A 283 2.83 15.03 13.42
CA GLN A 283 4.02 15.27 12.58
C GLN A 283 5.16 14.30 12.90
N LYS A 284 5.38 13.94 14.16
CA LYS A 284 6.39 12.93 14.54
C LYS A 284 6.02 11.54 14.03
N VAL A 285 4.74 11.16 14.10
CA VAL A 285 4.25 9.89 13.55
C VAL A 285 4.43 9.85 12.04
N GLU A 286 4.00 10.92 11.36
CA GLU A 286 4.13 11.07 9.91
C GLU A 286 5.60 10.94 9.47
N ALA A 287 6.52 11.66 10.15
CA ALA A 287 7.96 11.59 9.89
C ALA A 287 8.51 10.17 10.09
N ARG A 288 8.16 9.50 11.19
CA ARG A 288 8.57 8.10 11.44
C ARG A 288 8.05 7.16 10.36
N ASN A 289 6.78 7.28 10.00
CA ASN A 289 6.18 6.46 8.96
C ASN A 289 6.82 6.73 7.59
N PHE A 290 7.19 7.99 7.31
CA PHE A 290 7.93 8.36 6.11
C PHE A 290 9.32 7.72 6.09
N ASP A 291 10.07 7.76 7.19
CA ASP A 291 11.39 7.11 7.29
C ASP A 291 11.31 5.59 7.08
N ILE A 292 10.27 4.94 7.62
CA ILE A 292 10.02 3.52 7.38
C ILE A 292 9.76 3.27 5.88
N ARG A 293 8.88 4.06 5.24
CA ARG A 293 8.61 3.95 3.80
C ARG A 293 9.87 4.19 2.97
N LYS A 294 10.68 5.19 3.32
CA LYS A 294 11.95 5.52 2.65
C LYS A 294 12.94 4.35 2.74
N THR A 295 13.01 3.70 3.89
CA THR A 295 13.85 2.51 4.09
C THR A 295 13.37 1.33 3.23
N LEU A 296 12.07 1.06 3.22
CA LEU A 296 11.49 0.01 2.37
C LEU A 296 11.75 0.27 0.88
N ILE A 297 11.65 1.53 0.43
CA ILE A 297 11.95 1.91 -0.95
C ILE A 297 13.43 1.67 -1.29
N LYS A 298 14.36 1.93 -0.36
CA LYS A 298 15.80 1.65 -0.58
C LYS A 298 16.04 0.16 -0.84
N PHE A 299 15.39 -0.73 -0.09
CA PHE A 299 15.48 -2.17 -0.33
C PHE A 299 14.84 -2.56 -1.67
N ASP A 300 13.66 -2.02 -1.98
CA ASP A 300 12.98 -2.31 -3.23
C ASP A 300 13.73 -1.77 -4.46
N ASN A 301 14.50 -0.68 -4.33
CA ASN A 301 15.31 -0.14 -5.43
C ASN A 301 16.34 -1.17 -5.91
N VAL A 302 16.99 -1.90 -5.02
CA VAL A 302 17.95 -2.96 -5.39
C VAL A 302 17.24 -4.04 -6.21
N LEU A 303 16.06 -4.49 -5.76
CA LEU A 303 15.23 -5.45 -6.48
C LEU A 303 14.73 -4.87 -7.82
N ASN A 304 14.40 -3.60 -7.83
CA ASN A 304 13.92 -2.91 -9.03
C ASN A 304 15.00 -2.85 -10.11
N ASP A 305 16.24 -2.55 -9.74
CA ASP A 305 17.37 -2.52 -10.68
C ASP A 305 17.62 -3.92 -11.28
N GLN A 306 17.62 -4.95 -10.44
CA GLN A 306 17.73 -6.34 -10.89
C GLN A 306 16.56 -6.73 -11.82
N ARG A 307 15.34 -6.32 -11.48
CA ARG A 307 14.13 -6.55 -12.30
C ARG A 307 14.28 -5.91 -13.68
N HIS A 308 14.74 -4.67 -13.73
CA HIS A 308 14.97 -3.97 -15.00
C HIS A 308 15.96 -4.71 -15.90
N VAL A 309 17.06 -5.20 -15.34
CA VAL A 309 18.05 -5.98 -16.09
C VAL A 309 17.44 -7.28 -16.61
N VAL A 310 16.83 -8.07 -15.73
CA VAL A 310 16.27 -9.39 -16.08
C VAL A 310 15.14 -9.26 -17.10
N PHE A 311 14.22 -8.31 -16.90
CA PHE A 311 13.09 -8.12 -17.81
C PHE A 311 13.52 -7.49 -19.15
N SER A 312 14.57 -6.67 -19.18
CA SER A 312 15.16 -6.19 -20.42
C SER A 312 15.78 -7.33 -21.21
N GLN A 313 16.54 -8.19 -20.57
CA GLN A 313 17.12 -9.40 -21.19
C GLN A 313 16.02 -10.33 -21.70
N ARG A 314 14.98 -10.57 -20.89
CA ARG A 314 13.83 -11.37 -21.28
C ARG A 314 13.12 -10.79 -22.51
N LYS A 315 12.88 -9.48 -22.53
CA LYS A 315 12.26 -8.78 -23.65
C LYS A 315 13.12 -8.84 -24.90
N ASN A 316 14.43 -8.67 -24.77
CA ASN A 316 15.37 -8.79 -25.88
C ASN A 316 15.35 -10.21 -26.45
N ALA A 317 15.39 -11.25 -25.62
CA ALA A 317 15.25 -12.64 -26.04
C ALA A 317 13.92 -12.92 -26.74
N MET A 318 12.81 -12.37 -26.24
CA MET A 318 11.49 -12.49 -26.88
C MET A 318 11.44 -11.88 -28.29
N ASN A 319 12.00 -10.69 -28.44
CA ASN A 319 11.95 -9.91 -29.68
C ASN A 319 13.07 -10.26 -30.65
N SER A 320 14.08 -11.03 -30.21
CA SER A 320 15.21 -11.38 -31.05
C SER A 320 14.77 -12.27 -32.22
N GLN A 321 15.11 -11.86 -33.43
CA GLN A 321 15.02 -12.66 -34.63
C GLN A 321 16.18 -13.66 -34.72
N SER A 322 17.30 -13.37 -34.04
CA SER A 322 18.51 -14.17 -33.99
C SER A 322 18.83 -14.61 -32.57
N ILE A 323 18.01 -15.55 -32.03
CA ILE A 323 18.21 -16.08 -30.67
C ILE A 323 19.58 -16.78 -30.54
N PHE A 324 20.12 -17.33 -31.64
CA PHE A 324 21.42 -17.98 -31.62
C PHE A 324 22.55 -17.01 -31.32
N ASP A 325 22.54 -15.80 -31.94
CA ASP A 325 23.57 -14.78 -31.65
C ASP A 325 23.48 -14.32 -30.20
N TYR A 326 22.24 -14.19 -29.70
CA TYR A 326 22.00 -13.79 -28.31
C TYR A 326 22.49 -14.84 -27.30
N SER A 327 22.23 -16.12 -27.54
CA SER A 327 22.75 -17.19 -26.68
C SER A 327 24.27 -17.39 -26.83
N ASP A 328 24.85 -17.04 -27.98
CA ASP A 328 26.32 -17.06 -28.16
C ASP A 328 27.03 -15.95 -27.37
N GLU A 329 26.40 -14.79 -27.20
CA GLU A 329 26.91 -13.73 -26.32
C GLU A 329 26.96 -14.20 -24.86
N PHE A 330 25.86 -14.79 -24.35
CA PHE A 330 25.80 -15.36 -23.00
C PHE A 330 26.82 -16.50 -22.80
N LEU A 331 27.00 -17.35 -23.82
CA LEU A 331 28.01 -18.41 -23.77
C LEU A 331 29.43 -17.84 -23.57
N LYS A 332 29.73 -16.75 -24.28
CA LYS A 332 31.04 -16.07 -24.12
C LYS A 332 31.24 -15.52 -22.73
N GLU A 333 30.22 -14.82 -22.19
CA GLU A 333 30.25 -14.29 -20.82
C GLU A 333 30.45 -15.40 -19.77
N ILE A 334 29.72 -16.51 -19.89
CA ILE A 334 29.85 -17.66 -19.00
C ILE A 334 31.29 -18.25 -19.07
N ILE A 335 31.84 -18.35 -20.27
CA ILE A 335 33.21 -18.87 -20.44
C ILE A 335 34.25 -17.93 -19.82
N ASP A 336 34.08 -16.62 -20.01
CA ASP A 336 34.97 -15.62 -19.43
C ASP A 336 34.92 -15.66 -17.89
N ASP A 337 33.75 -15.88 -17.30
CA ASP A 337 33.60 -16.06 -15.85
C ASP A 337 34.21 -17.37 -15.36
N ILE A 338 34.10 -18.47 -16.10
CA ILE A 338 34.76 -19.74 -15.80
C ILE A 338 36.27 -19.55 -15.80
N ILE A 339 36.81 -18.80 -16.78
CA ILE A 339 38.26 -18.52 -16.86
C ILE A 339 38.72 -17.65 -15.68
N LYS A 340 37.95 -16.64 -15.28
CA LYS A 340 38.26 -15.84 -14.08
C LYS A 340 38.31 -16.71 -12.82
N LEU A 341 37.34 -17.59 -12.63
CA LEU A 341 37.32 -18.53 -11.51
C LEU A 341 38.53 -19.49 -11.54
N LYS A 342 38.91 -19.94 -12.72
CA LYS A 342 40.12 -20.77 -12.88
C LYS A 342 41.40 -20.03 -12.44
N ILE A 343 41.56 -18.77 -12.87
CA ILE A 343 42.69 -17.91 -12.46
C ILE A 343 42.70 -17.71 -10.93
N GLN A 344 41.54 -17.45 -10.34
CA GLN A 344 41.41 -17.30 -8.88
C GLN A 344 41.73 -18.61 -8.13
N SER A 345 41.37 -19.77 -8.68
CA SER A 345 41.68 -21.08 -8.10
C SER A 345 43.17 -21.40 -8.10
N LEU A 346 43.94 -20.82 -9.02
CA LEU A 346 45.40 -20.95 -9.02
C LEU A 346 46.06 -20.30 -7.79
N SER A 347 45.42 -19.27 -7.23
CA SER A 347 45.84 -18.58 -6.00
C SER A 347 45.48 -19.36 -4.73
N ASN A 348 44.54 -20.34 -4.82
CA ASN A 348 44.14 -21.19 -3.70
C ASN A 348 43.96 -22.65 -4.13
N PRO A 349 45.10 -23.43 -4.21
CA PRO A 349 45.12 -24.80 -4.75
C PRO A 349 44.23 -25.82 -4.01
N LYS A 350 43.76 -25.50 -2.80
CA LYS A 350 42.86 -26.35 -2.02
C LYS A 350 41.36 -26.14 -2.36
N SER A 351 41.03 -25.15 -3.17
CA SER A 351 39.65 -24.87 -3.58
C SER A 351 39.27 -25.74 -4.78
N ASN A 352 38.25 -26.57 -4.62
CA ASN A 352 37.61 -27.30 -5.72
C ASN A 352 36.53 -26.48 -6.44
N GLU A 353 36.48 -25.19 -6.19
CA GLU A 353 35.39 -24.31 -6.65
C GLU A 353 35.28 -24.24 -8.17
N PHE A 354 36.40 -24.05 -8.85
CA PHE A 354 36.45 -24.07 -10.32
C PHE A 354 35.95 -25.40 -10.90
N SER A 355 36.45 -26.52 -10.39
CA SER A 355 36.09 -27.87 -10.82
C SER A 355 34.61 -28.15 -10.63
N ASN A 356 34.05 -27.73 -9.46
CA ASN A 356 32.64 -27.90 -9.15
C ASN A 356 31.77 -27.00 -10.03
N ARG A 357 32.16 -25.76 -10.26
CA ARG A 357 31.46 -24.84 -11.11
C ARG A 357 31.47 -25.28 -12.57
N LEU A 358 32.61 -25.73 -13.07
CA LEU A 358 32.71 -26.26 -14.42
C LEU A 358 31.79 -27.48 -14.60
N ARG A 359 31.79 -28.42 -13.66
CA ARG A 359 30.86 -29.57 -13.67
C ARG A 359 29.38 -29.17 -13.65
N GLN A 360 29.03 -28.18 -12.89
CA GLN A 360 27.65 -27.68 -12.85
C GLN A 360 27.18 -27.11 -14.20
N ILE A 361 28.05 -26.39 -14.88
CA ILE A 361 27.72 -25.71 -16.15
C ILE A 361 27.76 -26.68 -17.32
N VAL A 362 28.81 -27.47 -17.46
CA VAL A 362 29.05 -28.29 -18.68
C VAL A 362 28.97 -29.78 -18.43
N GLY A 363 28.87 -30.26 -17.19
CA GLY A 363 29.02 -31.65 -16.82
C GLY A 363 28.03 -32.64 -17.44
N LYS A 364 26.88 -32.15 -17.95
CA LYS A 364 25.91 -32.99 -18.67
C LYS A 364 26.25 -33.18 -20.15
N SER A 365 27.16 -32.35 -20.68
CA SER A 365 27.54 -32.36 -22.10
C SER A 365 28.89 -33.01 -22.37
N PHE A 366 29.69 -33.26 -21.34
CA PHE A 366 31.02 -33.84 -21.39
C PHE A 366 31.09 -35.09 -20.50
N ASP A 367 31.84 -36.08 -20.93
CA ASP A 367 32.11 -37.23 -20.08
C ASP A 367 33.20 -36.93 -19.01
N GLU A 368 33.37 -37.83 -18.05
CA GLU A 368 34.33 -37.64 -16.93
C GLU A 368 35.79 -37.51 -17.41
N SER A 369 36.17 -38.13 -18.54
CA SER A 369 37.51 -38.02 -19.11
C SER A 369 37.73 -36.67 -19.79
N GLU A 370 36.71 -36.20 -20.54
CA GLU A 370 36.69 -34.89 -21.17
C GLU A 370 36.68 -33.75 -20.10
N LEU A 371 35.92 -33.92 -19.00
CA LEU A 371 35.92 -32.96 -17.90
C LEU A 371 37.27 -32.83 -17.19
N LYS A 372 37.96 -33.94 -16.96
CA LYS A 372 39.32 -33.89 -16.40
C LYS A 372 40.30 -33.20 -17.34
N ALA A 373 40.18 -33.45 -18.63
CA ALA A 373 40.96 -32.78 -19.67
C ALA A 373 40.68 -31.27 -19.73
N LEU A 374 39.39 -30.85 -19.56
CA LEU A 374 39.01 -29.45 -19.51
C LEU A 374 39.56 -28.73 -18.28
N ILE A 375 39.56 -29.39 -17.11
CA ILE A 375 40.09 -28.81 -15.86
C ILE A 375 41.59 -28.50 -15.99
N SER A 376 42.34 -29.35 -16.70
CA SER A 376 43.79 -29.20 -16.91
C SER A 376 44.15 -28.41 -18.17
N ALA A 377 43.22 -28.11 -19.06
CA ALA A 377 43.44 -27.43 -20.32
C ALA A 377 43.91 -25.97 -20.12
N LYS A 378 44.63 -25.40 -21.09
CA LYS A 378 44.92 -23.96 -21.12
C LYS A 378 43.64 -23.17 -21.39
N ASP A 379 43.62 -21.90 -21.01
CA ASP A 379 42.41 -21.05 -21.10
C ASP A 379 41.85 -20.93 -22.53
N ALA A 380 42.72 -20.79 -23.53
CA ALA A 380 42.32 -20.77 -24.93
C ALA A 380 41.68 -22.08 -25.39
N GLU A 381 42.29 -23.21 -25.00
CA GLU A 381 41.82 -24.56 -25.32
C GLU A 381 40.48 -24.87 -24.60
N LEU A 382 40.37 -24.47 -23.34
CA LEU A 382 39.11 -24.57 -22.57
C LEU A 382 37.96 -23.85 -23.28
N LYS A 383 38.20 -22.59 -23.68
CA LYS A 383 37.25 -21.77 -24.42
C LYS A 383 36.80 -22.44 -25.72
N GLU A 384 37.77 -22.86 -26.52
CA GLU A 384 37.52 -23.49 -27.82
C GLU A 384 36.71 -24.77 -27.70
N LYS A 385 37.07 -25.66 -26.77
CA LYS A 385 36.37 -26.93 -26.55
C LYS A 385 34.92 -26.75 -26.13
N ILE A 386 34.66 -25.80 -25.23
CA ILE A 386 33.29 -25.54 -24.79
C ILE A 386 32.47 -24.97 -25.94
N ILE A 387 32.98 -23.98 -26.68
CA ILE A 387 32.28 -23.38 -27.82
C ILE A 387 31.97 -24.43 -28.90
N ASN A 388 32.98 -25.23 -29.28
CA ASN A 388 32.80 -26.25 -30.33
C ASN A 388 31.78 -27.32 -29.93
N LYS A 389 31.75 -27.75 -28.67
CA LYS A 389 30.75 -28.68 -28.17
C LYS A 389 29.34 -28.10 -28.23
N PHE A 390 29.20 -26.86 -27.78
CA PHE A 390 27.91 -26.15 -27.80
C PHE A 390 27.38 -25.98 -29.23
N LEU A 391 28.21 -25.49 -30.15
CA LEU A 391 27.84 -25.30 -31.55
C LEU A 391 27.55 -26.64 -32.24
N GLY A 392 28.35 -27.69 -31.96
CA GLY A 392 28.09 -29.03 -32.47
C GLY A 392 26.74 -29.61 -32.06
N CYS A 393 26.35 -29.46 -30.78
CA CYS A 393 25.04 -29.87 -30.28
C CYS A 393 23.90 -29.03 -30.91
N ARG A 394 24.12 -27.75 -31.20
CA ARG A 394 23.18 -26.91 -31.92
C ARG A 394 23.00 -27.36 -33.36
N ASP A 395 24.11 -27.63 -34.06
CA ASP A 395 24.08 -28.09 -35.45
C ASP A 395 23.35 -29.44 -35.61
N GLU A 396 23.57 -30.39 -34.70
CA GLU A 396 22.84 -31.65 -34.65
C GLU A 396 21.34 -31.40 -34.46
N ARG A 397 20.96 -30.51 -33.56
CA ARG A 397 19.54 -30.14 -33.34
C ARG A 397 18.94 -29.51 -34.59
N ILE A 398 19.68 -28.64 -35.28
CA ILE A 398 19.22 -28.00 -36.52
C ILE A 398 19.04 -29.06 -37.62
N LYS A 399 19.90 -30.07 -37.73
CA LYS A 399 19.79 -31.16 -38.68
C LYS A 399 18.52 -31.99 -38.46
N ILE A 400 18.16 -32.22 -37.19
CA ILE A 400 17.02 -33.08 -36.83
C ILE A 400 15.69 -32.30 -36.99
N LEU A 401 15.63 -31.04 -36.50
CA LEU A 401 14.39 -30.29 -36.35
C LEU A 401 14.16 -29.20 -37.41
N GLY A 402 15.18 -28.88 -38.18
CA GLY A 402 15.19 -27.68 -39.03
C GLY A 402 15.51 -26.41 -38.26
N LYS A 403 16.03 -25.38 -38.96
CA LYS A 403 16.57 -24.16 -38.37
C LYS A 403 15.55 -23.36 -37.56
N ASP A 404 14.32 -23.25 -38.06
CA ASP A 404 13.30 -22.40 -37.44
C ASP A 404 12.75 -23.03 -36.16
N HIS A 405 12.49 -24.32 -36.15
CA HIS A 405 12.08 -25.05 -34.95
C HIS A 405 13.18 -25.10 -33.89
N ALA A 406 14.45 -25.26 -34.31
CA ALA A 406 15.57 -25.23 -33.40
C ALA A 406 15.70 -23.86 -32.71
N LYS A 407 15.49 -22.74 -33.45
CA LYS A 407 15.45 -21.39 -32.87
C LYS A 407 14.32 -21.22 -31.85
N GLU A 408 13.12 -21.69 -32.20
CA GLU A 408 11.95 -21.57 -31.31
C GLU A 408 12.15 -22.36 -30.00
N ILE A 409 12.70 -23.57 -30.09
CA ILE A 409 13.00 -24.38 -28.91
C ILE A 409 14.08 -23.72 -28.05
N GLU A 410 15.18 -23.22 -28.65
CA GLU A 410 16.24 -22.55 -27.91
C GLU A 410 15.72 -21.29 -27.24
N LYS A 411 14.87 -20.51 -27.92
CA LYS A 411 14.18 -19.33 -27.36
C LYS A 411 13.30 -19.70 -26.16
N ARG A 412 12.51 -20.77 -26.29
CA ARG A 412 11.63 -21.25 -25.22
C ARG A 412 12.43 -21.69 -23.99
N ILE A 413 13.49 -22.47 -24.19
CA ILE A 413 14.36 -22.93 -23.09
C ILE A 413 15.02 -21.73 -22.41
N PHE A 414 15.51 -20.77 -23.18
CA PHE A 414 16.15 -19.58 -22.66
C PHE A 414 15.18 -18.74 -21.79
N LEU A 415 13.98 -18.46 -22.29
CA LEU A 415 12.95 -17.73 -21.53
C LEU A 415 12.52 -18.50 -20.27
N GLN A 416 12.31 -19.81 -20.38
CA GLN A 416 11.95 -20.65 -19.25
C GLN A 416 13.06 -20.66 -18.18
N SER A 417 14.31 -20.67 -18.58
CA SER A 417 15.45 -20.60 -17.66
C SER A 417 15.48 -19.26 -16.92
N ILE A 418 15.29 -18.15 -17.63
CA ILE A 418 15.18 -16.82 -16.99
C ILE A 418 14.05 -16.81 -15.97
N ASP A 419 12.85 -17.26 -16.35
CA ASP A 419 11.67 -17.21 -15.50
C ASP A 419 11.82 -18.08 -14.23
N LEU A 420 12.40 -19.28 -14.36
CA LEU A 420 12.64 -20.18 -13.21
C LEU A 420 13.68 -19.62 -12.25
N ASN A 421 14.80 -19.14 -12.78
CA ASN A 421 15.88 -18.57 -11.94
C ASN A 421 15.43 -17.29 -11.27
N TRP A 422 14.68 -16.44 -11.95
CA TRP A 422 14.11 -15.22 -11.39
C TRP A 422 13.14 -15.52 -10.22
N LYS A 423 12.25 -16.50 -10.40
CA LYS A 423 11.36 -16.94 -9.32
C LYS A 423 12.13 -17.43 -8.09
N SER A 424 13.10 -18.30 -8.30
CA SER A 424 13.92 -18.82 -7.20
C SER A 424 14.70 -17.70 -6.50
N HIS A 425 15.17 -16.72 -7.25
CA HIS A 425 15.87 -15.55 -6.71
C HIS A 425 14.95 -14.70 -5.84
N ILE A 426 13.73 -14.40 -6.29
CA ILE A 426 12.74 -13.64 -5.49
C ILE A 426 12.43 -14.40 -4.19
N GLN A 427 12.15 -15.70 -4.27
CA GLN A 427 11.85 -16.51 -3.09
C GLN A 427 13.03 -16.53 -2.08
N TYR A 428 14.25 -16.63 -2.59
CA TYR A 428 15.43 -16.53 -1.74
C TYR A 428 15.55 -15.18 -1.02
N LEU A 429 15.27 -14.08 -1.73
CA LEU A 429 15.29 -12.74 -1.14
C LEU A 429 14.16 -12.50 -0.15
N GLU A 430 12.98 -13.09 -0.38
CA GLU A 430 11.86 -13.05 0.59
C GLU A 430 12.22 -13.75 1.91
N GLN A 431 13.01 -14.84 1.86
CA GLN A 431 13.50 -15.53 3.06
C GLN A 431 14.56 -14.74 3.85
N LEU A 432 15.26 -13.80 3.20
CA LEU A 432 16.26 -12.95 3.85
C LEU A 432 15.66 -11.70 4.51
N ARG A 433 14.39 -11.39 4.26
CA ARG A 433 13.67 -10.23 4.74
C ARG A 433 13.00 -10.51 6.08
#